data_331f264ebf1d69a36d57336d34a60fda
#
_entry.id   331f264ebf1d69a36d57336d34a60fda
#
_cell.length_a   1.000
_cell.length_b   1.000
_cell.length_c   1.000
_cell.angle_alpha   90.00
_cell.angle_beta   90.00
_cell.angle_gamma   90.00
#
_symmetry.space_group_name_H-M   'P 1'
#
loop_
_entity.id
_entity.type
_entity.pdbx_description
1 polymer ?
#
loop_
_entity_poly.entity_id
_entity_poly.type
_entity_poly.pdbx_seq_one_letter_code
_entity_poly.pdbx_strand_id
1 'polypeptide(L)'
;MSYLGIDLGTSGLRALLVSDDGQVLGSVERSYNSEHKHSGWSEQNPSHWVAALDEAALELRERYPEFADLKAISVAGHMHGATLLDENSDVIRPCILWNDSRAHIEARQLDETKGVRELSGNIVFPGFTAPKLLWVKNNEPENFARVAKVLLPAAYLNYHLTGDYVADMSDSAGTSWLSVSARDWSEDLLRAGDMRADQMPRLVEGCQPAGTLRADLAARWGIAEQVIVAGGAGDNAAAACGIGALNEGDGFLSLGTSGVLLAARDGCYPAPASALHTFCHAVPDRWYQMGVMLSATDSLNWLAQVTEKTAAELTGALGHTLQPPGRVLFLPYLSGERTPHNDAAIRGSFTGLGKDTAQNDLTRAVLEGVAFGLRDSLETFSQSGTKIERLIAIGGGANSTYWLKLIATVLNVSLERPQDGDFGAALGAARLARIAHTGLHPERVLLKPDIVETIEPHAELLAAFNESYEIFKEAYPKVRDIQMPSGS
;
A
#
# COMPACT_ATOMS: atom_id res chain seq x y z
N MET A 1 17.67 23.98 6.53
CA MET A 1 16.72 23.59 5.47
C MET A 1 15.90 22.40 5.97
N SER A 2 14.62 22.40 5.63
CA SER A 2 13.73 21.31 6.01
C SER A 2 12.85 20.87 4.82
N TYR A 3 12.28 19.68 4.93
CA TYR A 3 11.42 19.03 3.94
C TYR A 3 10.19 18.48 4.62
N LEU A 4 9.04 18.62 3.99
CA LEU A 4 7.76 18.14 4.52
C LEU A 4 7.27 16.94 3.70
N GLY A 5 7.16 15.80 4.36
CA GLY A 5 6.51 14.62 3.81
C GLY A 5 5.10 14.47 4.38
N ILE A 6 4.14 14.32 3.50
CA ILE A 6 2.73 14.09 3.84
C ILE A 6 2.40 12.65 3.51
N ASP A 7 1.77 11.95 4.44
CA ASP A 7 1.15 10.64 4.21
C ASP A 7 -0.37 10.78 4.41
N LEU A 8 -1.09 10.74 3.30
CA LEU A 8 -2.55 10.81 3.26
C LEU A 8 -3.12 9.39 3.35
N GLY A 9 -3.33 8.90 4.56
CA GLY A 9 -3.92 7.58 4.81
C GLY A 9 -5.46 7.60 4.78
N THR A 10 -6.06 6.42 4.88
CA THR A 10 -7.53 6.26 4.88
C THR A 10 -8.20 6.80 6.16
N SER A 11 -7.54 6.72 7.30
CA SER A 11 -8.08 7.14 8.61
C SER A 11 -7.50 8.46 9.13
N GLY A 12 -6.56 9.05 8.41
CA GLY A 12 -5.91 10.29 8.83
C GLY A 12 -4.74 10.67 7.93
N LEU A 13 -4.28 11.90 8.11
CA LEU A 13 -3.11 12.46 7.46
C LEU A 13 -1.98 12.59 8.48
N ARG A 14 -0.78 12.22 8.09
CA ARG A 14 0.45 12.44 8.83
C ARG A 14 1.36 13.39 8.07
N ALA A 15 1.80 14.46 8.75
CA ALA A 15 2.78 15.41 8.26
C ALA A 15 4.09 15.24 9.03
N LEU A 16 5.18 14.97 8.33
CA LEU A 16 6.52 14.70 8.88
C LEU A 16 7.50 15.75 8.40
N LEU A 17 8.08 16.50 9.34
CA LEU A 17 9.13 17.47 9.07
C LEU A 17 10.51 16.84 9.23
N VAL A 18 11.35 16.94 8.22
CA VAL A 18 12.68 16.31 8.13
C VAL A 18 13.72 17.36 7.81
N SER A 19 14.88 17.31 8.46
CA SER A 19 16.03 18.18 8.19
C SER A 19 16.78 17.78 6.93
N ASP A 20 17.73 18.61 6.50
CA ASP A 20 18.53 18.35 5.31
C ASP A 20 19.46 17.12 5.44
N ASP A 21 19.86 16.78 6.65
CA ASP A 21 20.63 15.55 6.92
C ASP A 21 19.76 14.29 7.11
N GLY A 22 18.42 14.43 6.98
CA GLY A 22 17.48 13.32 7.04
C GLY A 22 16.96 13.00 8.44
N GLN A 23 17.22 13.83 9.44
CA GLN A 23 16.69 13.65 10.79
C GLN A 23 15.22 14.07 10.86
N VAL A 24 14.41 13.28 11.55
CA VAL A 24 13.02 13.63 11.84
C VAL A 24 13.02 14.72 12.91
N LEU A 25 12.52 15.91 12.54
CA LEU A 25 12.39 17.05 13.43
C LEU A 25 11.08 17.02 14.21
N GLY A 26 10.01 16.59 13.55
CA GLY A 26 8.70 16.47 14.17
C GLY A 26 7.64 15.84 13.28
N SER A 27 6.54 15.48 13.91
CA SER A 27 5.39 14.85 13.24
C SER A 27 4.09 15.36 13.85
N VAL A 28 3.08 15.54 13.00
CA VAL A 28 1.70 15.86 13.39
C VAL A 28 0.76 14.95 12.63
N GLU A 29 -0.26 14.44 13.34
CA GLU A 29 -1.30 13.60 12.79
C GLU A 29 -2.67 14.24 12.92
N ARG A 30 -3.55 14.02 11.94
CA ARG A 30 -4.95 14.45 11.94
C ARG A 30 -5.82 13.31 11.47
N SER A 31 -6.77 12.92 12.30
CA SER A 31 -7.70 11.85 11.98
C SER A 31 -8.95 12.39 11.30
N TYR A 32 -9.53 11.60 10.40
CA TYR A 32 -10.83 11.82 9.78
C TYR A 32 -11.51 10.47 9.48
N ASN A 33 -12.80 10.51 9.22
CA ASN A 33 -13.59 9.31 9.02
C ASN A 33 -13.91 9.06 7.55
N SER A 34 -14.10 7.79 7.20
CA SER A 34 -14.74 7.36 5.96
C SER A 34 -16.23 7.19 6.18
N GLU A 35 -17.03 7.45 5.14
CA GLU A 35 -18.47 7.21 5.12
C GLU A 35 -18.77 5.85 4.47
N HIS A 36 -19.62 5.07 5.12
CA HIS A 36 -20.04 3.73 4.68
C HIS A 36 -21.57 3.66 4.57
N LYS A 37 -22.15 4.36 3.58
CA LYS A 37 -23.60 4.48 3.42
C LYS A 37 -24.30 3.17 3.08
N HIS A 38 -23.60 2.26 2.41
CA HIS A 38 -24.07 0.93 2.02
C HIS A 38 -22.99 -0.11 2.27
N SER A 39 -23.36 -1.38 2.36
CA SER A 39 -22.40 -2.47 2.47
C SER A 39 -21.42 -2.46 1.28
N GLY A 40 -20.13 -2.52 1.56
CA GLY A 40 -19.08 -2.47 0.55
C GLY A 40 -18.75 -1.08 -0.02
N TRP A 41 -19.46 -0.02 0.41
CA TRP A 41 -19.16 1.36 0.02
C TRP A 41 -18.20 2.01 1.00
N SER A 42 -17.29 2.81 0.46
CA SER A 42 -16.34 3.60 1.25
C SER A 42 -16.03 4.90 0.53
N GLU A 43 -16.38 6.03 1.14
CA GLU A 43 -16.25 7.36 0.56
C GLU A 43 -15.62 8.33 1.55
N GLN A 44 -14.95 9.37 1.02
CA GLN A 44 -14.46 10.51 1.82
C GLN A 44 -14.69 11.82 1.07
N ASN A 45 -14.97 12.89 1.85
CA ASN A 45 -14.98 14.23 1.30
C ASN A 45 -13.53 14.76 1.22
N PRO A 46 -13.01 15.12 0.03
CA PRO A 46 -11.65 15.63 -0.13
C PRO A 46 -11.36 16.92 0.67
N SER A 47 -12.38 17.68 1.06
CA SER A 47 -12.22 18.85 1.93
C SER A 47 -11.65 18.51 3.31
N HIS A 48 -11.87 17.27 3.80
CA HIS A 48 -11.30 16.81 5.08
C HIS A 48 -9.78 16.64 4.97
N TRP A 49 -9.27 16.22 3.81
CA TRP A 49 -7.83 16.09 3.56
C TRP A 49 -7.14 17.44 3.54
N VAL A 50 -7.79 18.42 2.87
CA VAL A 50 -7.30 19.80 2.81
C VAL A 50 -7.26 20.43 4.21
N ALA A 51 -8.33 20.28 4.98
CA ALA A 51 -8.38 20.80 6.35
C ALA A 51 -7.30 20.16 7.24
N ALA A 52 -7.16 18.84 7.16
CA ALA A 52 -6.14 18.08 7.90
C ALA A 52 -4.72 18.53 7.56
N LEU A 53 -4.42 18.74 6.27
CA LEU A 53 -3.13 19.24 5.80
C LEU A 53 -2.85 20.66 6.35
N ASP A 54 -3.80 21.57 6.23
CA ASP A 54 -3.66 22.95 6.70
C ASP A 54 -3.44 23.02 8.22
N GLU A 55 -4.22 22.27 8.97
CA GLU A 55 -4.09 22.18 10.43
C GLU A 55 -2.74 21.59 10.85
N ALA A 56 -2.29 20.54 10.17
CA ALA A 56 -0.99 19.91 10.45
C ALA A 56 0.18 20.87 10.13
N ALA A 57 0.11 21.58 9.01
CA ALA A 57 1.13 22.58 8.65
C ALA A 57 1.20 23.73 9.66
N LEU A 58 0.07 24.25 10.11
CA LEU A 58 0.01 25.32 11.10
C LEU A 58 0.56 24.85 12.45
N GLU A 59 0.26 23.64 12.91
CA GLU A 59 0.82 23.10 14.14
C GLU A 59 2.33 22.84 14.04
N LEU A 60 2.81 22.31 12.90
CA LEU A 60 4.26 22.17 12.68
C LEU A 60 4.98 23.50 12.73
N ARG A 61 4.41 24.55 12.12
CA ARG A 61 4.93 25.92 12.20
C ARG A 61 5.03 26.43 13.64
N GLU A 62 4.02 26.17 14.47
CA GLU A 62 4.02 26.61 15.88
C GLU A 62 5.08 25.88 16.71
N ARG A 63 5.26 24.59 16.45
CA ARG A 63 6.10 23.71 17.29
C ARG A 63 7.57 23.66 16.87
N TYR A 64 7.85 23.87 15.59
CA TYR A 64 9.18 23.63 15.00
C TYR A 64 9.64 24.86 14.20
N PRO A 65 10.61 25.65 14.72
CA PRO A 65 11.14 26.83 14.02
C PRO A 65 11.69 26.53 12.63
N GLU A 66 12.21 25.28 12.42
CA GLU A 66 12.75 24.81 11.16
C GLU A 66 11.72 24.78 10.02
N PHE A 67 10.41 24.79 10.35
CA PHE A 67 9.34 24.86 9.36
C PHE A 67 9.39 26.15 8.53
N ALA A 68 9.88 27.25 9.09
CA ALA A 68 10.04 28.51 8.36
C ALA A 68 11.09 28.43 7.23
N ASP A 69 11.99 27.46 7.29
CA ASP A 69 13.04 27.19 6.28
C ASP A 69 12.71 26.00 5.37
N LEU A 70 11.42 25.73 5.17
CA LEU A 70 10.91 24.66 4.32
C LEU A 70 11.29 24.90 2.85
N LYS A 71 11.89 23.92 2.21
CA LYS A 71 12.35 24.00 0.79
C LYS A 71 11.48 23.21 -0.16
N ALA A 72 10.96 22.07 0.28
CA ALA A 72 10.05 21.29 -0.55
C ALA A 72 9.06 20.47 0.27
N ILE A 73 7.95 20.13 -0.40
CA ILE A 73 6.84 19.30 0.10
C ILE A 73 6.65 18.15 -0.88
N SER A 74 6.28 16.99 -0.38
CA SER A 74 5.80 15.87 -1.20
C SER A 74 4.66 15.16 -0.50
N VAL A 75 3.71 14.67 -1.30
CA VAL A 75 2.52 13.97 -0.81
C VAL A 75 2.58 12.51 -1.24
N ALA A 76 2.55 11.62 -0.28
CA ALA A 76 2.16 10.23 -0.47
C ALA A 76 0.67 10.08 -0.15
N GLY A 77 -0.05 9.21 -0.84
CA GLY A 77 -1.45 9.00 -0.53
C GLY A 77 -1.93 7.59 -0.83
N HIS A 78 -3.03 7.22 -0.16
CA HIS A 78 -3.70 5.97 -0.48
C HIS A 78 -4.11 5.95 -1.95
N MET A 79 -3.73 4.88 -2.63
CA MET A 79 -3.91 4.72 -4.08
C MET A 79 -5.38 4.59 -4.48
N HIS A 80 -5.64 4.70 -5.77
CA HIS A 80 -6.88 4.33 -6.45
C HIS A 80 -8.11 5.20 -6.16
N GLY A 81 -8.10 6.13 -5.22
CA GLY A 81 -9.23 6.99 -4.93
C GLY A 81 -9.66 7.81 -6.15
N ALA A 82 -10.98 7.90 -6.41
CA ALA A 82 -11.51 8.64 -7.55
C ALA A 82 -12.08 10.00 -7.10
N THR A 83 -11.26 11.06 -7.16
CA THR A 83 -11.70 12.44 -6.93
C THR A 83 -12.05 13.09 -8.26
N LEU A 84 -13.33 13.42 -8.45
CA LEU A 84 -13.89 13.92 -9.70
C LEU A 84 -14.10 15.43 -9.60
N LEU A 85 -13.53 16.18 -10.55
CA LEU A 85 -13.65 17.64 -10.64
C LEU A 85 -14.38 18.05 -11.89
N ASP A 86 -15.21 19.10 -11.79
CA ASP A 86 -15.86 19.74 -12.92
C ASP A 86 -14.97 20.83 -13.57
N GLU A 87 -15.50 21.55 -14.56
CA GLU A 87 -14.81 22.60 -15.31
C GLU A 87 -14.33 23.76 -14.43
N ASN A 88 -14.98 23.98 -13.28
CA ASN A 88 -14.59 25.00 -12.32
C ASN A 88 -13.60 24.46 -11.27
N SER A 89 -13.20 23.20 -11.38
CA SER A 89 -12.38 22.48 -10.40
C SER A 89 -13.11 22.20 -9.07
N ASP A 90 -14.43 22.26 -9.07
CA ASP A 90 -15.23 21.89 -7.91
C ASP A 90 -15.39 20.37 -7.83
N VAL A 91 -15.32 19.83 -6.60
CA VAL A 91 -15.51 18.40 -6.36
C VAL A 91 -16.97 18.03 -6.64
N ILE A 92 -17.19 17.13 -7.61
CA ILE A 92 -18.53 16.71 -8.06
C ILE A 92 -19.24 15.87 -7.00
N ARG A 93 -18.48 14.99 -6.31
CA ARG A 93 -19.00 14.06 -5.32
C ARG A 93 -17.87 13.63 -4.36
N PRO A 94 -18.19 12.99 -3.19
CA PRO A 94 -17.18 12.37 -2.34
C PRO A 94 -16.31 11.38 -3.13
N CYS A 95 -15.03 11.33 -2.80
CA CYS A 95 -14.07 10.39 -3.40
C CYS A 95 -14.45 8.95 -3.06
N ILE A 96 -14.56 8.08 -4.06
CA ILE A 96 -14.72 6.62 -3.86
C ILE A 96 -13.35 6.04 -3.58
N LEU A 97 -13.18 5.41 -2.39
CA LEU A 97 -11.89 4.94 -1.88
C LEU A 97 -11.46 3.58 -2.48
N TRP A 98 -10.21 3.20 -2.22
CA TRP A 98 -9.58 1.97 -2.69
C TRP A 98 -10.23 0.68 -2.17
N ASN A 99 -10.80 0.72 -0.96
CA ASN A 99 -11.47 -0.40 -0.31
C ASN A 99 -12.98 -0.48 -0.62
N ASP A 100 -13.46 0.36 -1.56
CA ASP A 100 -14.84 0.31 -2.05
C ASP A 100 -14.99 -0.82 -3.06
N SER A 101 -16.02 -1.63 -2.90
CA SER A 101 -16.25 -2.81 -3.74
C SER A 101 -17.45 -2.68 -4.70
N ARG A 102 -18.12 -1.50 -4.76
CA ARG A 102 -19.34 -1.30 -5.56
C ARG A 102 -19.15 -1.57 -7.05
N ALA A 103 -17.97 -1.28 -7.59
CA ALA A 103 -17.66 -1.37 -9.01
C ALA A 103 -17.19 -2.77 -9.46
N HIS A 104 -17.63 -3.84 -8.78
CA HIS A 104 -17.19 -5.22 -9.07
C HIS A 104 -17.62 -5.75 -10.43
N ILE A 105 -18.75 -5.27 -10.97
CA ILE A 105 -19.23 -5.63 -12.32
C ILE A 105 -18.34 -4.95 -13.36
N GLU A 106 -18.12 -3.65 -13.22
CA GLU A 106 -17.31 -2.84 -14.13
C GLU A 106 -15.84 -3.27 -14.11
N ALA A 107 -15.32 -3.67 -12.94
CA ALA A 107 -13.98 -4.21 -12.82
C ALA A 107 -13.83 -5.50 -13.64
N ARG A 108 -14.79 -6.43 -13.55
CA ARG A 108 -14.78 -7.66 -14.34
C ARG A 108 -14.85 -7.36 -15.84
N GLN A 109 -15.73 -6.44 -16.26
CA GLN A 109 -15.86 -6.06 -17.68
C GLN A 109 -14.56 -5.49 -18.24
N LEU A 110 -13.89 -4.61 -17.49
CA LEU A 110 -12.58 -4.08 -17.89
C LEU A 110 -11.52 -5.16 -17.92
N ASP A 111 -11.48 -6.00 -16.91
CA ASP A 111 -10.49 -7.07 -16.77
C ASP A 111 -10.57 -8.12 -17.89
N GLU A 112 -11.79 -8.37 -18.40
CA GLU A 112 -12.04 -9.26 -19.55
C GLU A 112 -11.79 -8.57 -20.91
N THR A 113 -11.59 -7.23 -20.91
CA THR A 113 -11.30 -6.48 -22.13
C THR A 113 -9.88 -6.80 -22.62
N LYS A 114 -9.77 -7.25 -23.88
CA LYS A 114 -8.49 -7.64 -24.48
C LYS A 114 -7.46 -6.51 -24.41
N GLY A 115 -6.28 -6.81 -23.92
CA GLY A 115 -5.13 -5.92 -23.84
C GLY A 115 -5.07 -5.09 -22.55
N VAL A 116 -6.14 -5.08 -21.73
CA VAL A 116 -6.17 -4.25 -20.50
C VAL A 116 -5.16 -4.78 -19.48
N ARG A 117 -5.13 -6.08 -19.20
CA ARG A 117 -4.15 -6.67 -18.25
C ARG A 117 -2.71 -6.50 -18.72
N GLU A 118 -2.47 -6.67 -20.00
CA GLU A 118 -1.14 -6.59 -20.60
C GLU A 118 -0.58 -5.16 -20.52
N LEU A 119 -1.41 -4.15 -20.81
CA LEU A 119 -1.02 -2.75 -20.79
C LEU A 119 -0.93 -2.20 -19.37
N SER A 120 -1.93 -2.47 -18.52
CA SER A 120 -1.95 -2.02 -17.13
C SER A 120 -1.02 -2.80 -16.22
N GLY A 121 -0.55 -3.98 -16.66
CA GLY A 121 0.31 -4.87 -15.89
C GLY A 121 -0.38 -5.58 -14.72
N ASN A 122 -1.71 -5.42 -14.56
CA ASN A 122 -2.45 -5.87 -13.39
C ASN A 122 -3.82 -6.46 -13.76
N ILE A 123 -4.38 -7.28 -12.87
CA ILE A 123 -5.81 -7.54 -12.82
C ILE A 123 -6.53 -6.24 -12.48
N VAL A 124 -7.69 -5.99 -13.06
CA VAL A 124 -8.52 -4.84 -12.70
C VAL A 124 -9.38 -5.18 -11.49
N PHE A 125 -9.05 -4.60 -10.34
CA PHE A 125 -9.81 -4.79 -9.10
C PHE A 125 -10.91 -3.74 -8.94
N PRO A 126 -12.01 -4.04 -8.22
CA PRO A 126 -13.10 -3.07 -7.96
C PRO A 126 -12.60 -1.78 -7.29
N GLY A 127 -11.57 -1.90 -6.46
CA GLY A 127 -10.92 -0.78 -5.78
C GLY A 127 -10.08 0.13 -6.67
N PHE A 128 -9.77 -0.24 -7.91
CA PHE A 128 -9.02 0.61 -8.84
C PHE A 128 -9.88 1.75 -9.38
N THR A 129 -9.24 2.77 -9.99
CA THR A 129 -9.93 4.01 -10.36
C THR A 129 -10.86 3.82 -11.57
N ALA A 130 -10.40 3.16 -12.62
CA ALA A 130 -11.17 3.01 -13.87
C ALA A 130 -12.55 2.37 -13.68
N PRO A 131 -12.70 1.23 -12.97
CA PRO A 131 -14.02 0.63 -12.76
C PRO A 131 -14.97 1.55 -11.96
N LYS A 132 -14.45 2.37 -11.04
CA LYS A 132 -15.28 3.34 -10.29
C LYS A 132 -15.86 4.41 -11.21
N LEU A 133 -15.10 4.88 -12.20
CA LEU A 133 -15.58 5.85 -13.19
C LEU A 133 -16.66 5.23 -14.08
N LEU A 134 -16.51 3.99 -14.50
CA LEU A 134 -17.55 3.26 -15.22
C LEU A 134 -18.80 3.07 -14.35
N TRP A 135 -18.63 2.77 -13.07
CA TRP A 135 -19.76 2.71 -12.14
C TRP A 135 -20.49 4.07 -12.03
N VAL A 136 -19.74 5.17 -11.90
CA VAL A 136 -20.32 6.53 -11.89
C VAL A 136 -21.06 6.81 -13.20
N LYS A 137 -20.49 6.43 -14.35
CA LYS A 137 -21.17 6.54 -15.65
C LYS A 137 -22.51 5.81 -15.67
N ASN A 138 -22.55 4.60 -15.16
CA ASN A 138 -23.72 3.72 -15.21
C ASN A 138 -24.80 4.12 -14.19
N ASN A 139 -24.41 4.64 -13.03
CA ASN A 139 -25.32 4.87 -11.89
C ASN A 139 -25.54 6.36 -11.58
N GLU A 140 -24.60 7.23 -11.97
CA GLU A 140 -24.66 8.69 -11.75
C GLU A 140 -24.32 9.45 -13.05
N PRO A 141 -25.04 9.24 -14.18
CA PRO A 141 -24.68 9.75 -15.49
C PRO A 141 -24.57 11.28 -15.55
N GLU A 142 -25.34 12.01 -14.73
CA GLU A 142 -25.28 13.47 -14.64
C GLU A 142 -23.95 13.92 -14.00
N ASN A 143 -23.46 13.21 -12.99
CA ASN A 143 -22.16 13.45 -12.39
C ASN A 143 -21.04 13.11 -13.39
N PHE A 144 -21.13 11.98 -14.08
CA PHE A 144 -20.14 11.56 -15.07
C PHE A 144 -20.00 12.58 -16.21
N ALA A 145 -21.12 13.11 -16.69
CA ALA A 145 -21.12 14.12 -17.77
C ALA A 145 -20.40 15.44 -17.39
N ARG A 146 -20.27 15.74 -16.10
CA ARG A 146 -19.59 16.94 -15.59
C ARG A 146 -18.10 16.73 -15.39
N VAL A 147 -17.58 15.49 -15.45
CA VAL A 147 -16.17 15.20 -15.13
C VAL A 147 -15.24 15.88 -16.14
N ALA A 148 -14.54 16.92 -15.71
CA ALA A 148 -13.50 17.59 -16.45
C ALA A 148 -12.10 17.08 -16.10
N LYS A 149 -11.87 16.69 -14.83
CA LYS A 149 -10.60 16.12 -14.35
C LYS A 149 -10.86 14.97 -13.38
N VAL A 150 -9.93 13.99 -13.37
CA VAL A 150 -9.88 12.92 -12.39
C VAL A 150 -8.53 12.97 -11.69
N LEU A 151 -8.53 13.08 -10.37
CA LEU A 151 -7.33 13.09 -9.56
C LEU A 151 -7.37 11.96 -8.51
N LEU A 152 -6.23 11.34 -8.28
CA LEU A 152 -6.04 10.49 -7.13
C LEU A 152 -5.88 11.35 -5.86
N PRO A 153 -6.04 10.80 -4.65
CA PRO A 153 -5.99 11.59 -3.42
C PRO A 153 -4.71 12.41 -3.24
N ALA A 154 -3.53 11.82 -3.51
CA ALA A 154 -2.26 12.55 -3.46
C ALA A 154 -2.20 13.66 -4.51
N ALA A 155 -2.63 13.38 -5.74
CA ALA A 155 -2.69 14.36 -6.82
C ALA A 155 -3.69 15.49 -6.53
N TYR A 156 -4.78 15.23 -5.81
CA TYR A 156 -5.72 16.26 -5.38
C TYR A 156 -5.09 17.20 -4.33
N LEU A 157 -4.33 16.68 -3.39
CA LEU A 157 -3.57 17.54 -2.47
C LEU A 157 -2.45 18.32 -3.20
N ASN A 158 -1.78 17.71 -4.19
CA ASN A 158 -0.84 18.44 -5.04
C ASN A 158 -1.53 19.59 -5.79
N TYR A 159 -2.74 19.36 -6.33
CA TYR A 159 -3.56 20.41 -6.91
C TYR A 159 -3.89 21.52 -5.90
N HIS A 160 -4.28 21.17 -4.68
CA HIS A 160 -4.52 22.16 -3.62
C HIS A 160 -3.27 22.99 -3.31
N LEU A 161 -2.10 22.35 -3.27
CA LEU A 161 -0.83 23.02 -2.97
C LEU A 161 -0.33 23.93 -4.11
N THR A 162 -0.54 23.55 -5.36
CA THR A 162 0.09 24.21 -6.53
C THR A 162 -0.89 24.97 -7.41
N GLY A 163 -2.13 24.50 -7.51
CA GLY A 163 -3.10 24.94 -8.53
C GLY A 163 -2.97 24.19 -9.87
N ASP A 164 -2.00 23.29 -10.01
CA ASP A 164 -1.74 22.53 -11.23
C ASP A 164 -2.25 21.10 -11.14
N TYR A 165 -2.79 20.56 -12.24
CA TYR A 165 -3.19 19.15 -12.34
C TYR A 165 -1.98 18.29 -12.67
N VAL A 166 -1.34 17.74 -11.65
CA VAL A 166 -0.15 16.90 -11.77
C VAL A 166 -0.31 15.65 -10.92
N ALA A 167 0.13 14.52 -11.45
CA ALA A 167 0.19 13.24 -10.74
C ALA A 167 1.55 12.56 -10.96
N ASP A 168 1.92 11.69 -10.04
CA ASP A 168 3.12 10.88 -10.18
C ASP A 168 2.83 9.55 -10.88
N MET A 169 3.90 8.88 -11.33
CA MET A 169 3.82 7.60 -12.05
C MET A 169 3.35 6.46 -11.14
N SER A 170 3.79 6.43 -9.87
CA SER A 170 3.55 5.29 -8.99
C SER A 170 2.09 5.18 -8.57
N ASP A 171 1.46 6.29 -8.20
CA ASP A 171 0.05 6.35 -7.86
C ASP A 171 -0.83 6.14 -9.11
N SER A 172 -0.47 6.81 -10.22
CA SER A 172 -1.17 6.71 -11.50
C SER A 172 -1.18 5.29 -12.08
N ALA A 173 -0.17 4.46 -11.78
CA ALA A 173 -0.13 3.06 -12.18
C ALA A 173 -1.31 2.24 -11.61
N GLY A 174 -1.87 2.66 -10.48
CA GLY A 174 -3.04 2.02 -9.85
C GLY A 174 -4.40 2.42 -10.44
N THR A 175 -4.43 3.25 -11.50
CA THR A 175 -5.70 3.70 -12.10
C THR A 175 -6.33 2.70 -13.06
N SER A 176 -5.57 1.79 -13.65
CA SER A 176 -5.87 0.99 -14.85
C SER A 176 -5.98 1.82 -16.14
N TRP A 177 -5.45 3.04 -16.16
CA TRP A 177 -5.35 3.89 -17.36
C TRP A 177 -3.92 4.15 -17.81
N LEU A 178 -2.94 3.92 -16.90
CA LEU A 178 -1.52 4.07 -17.22
C LEU A 178 -0.95 2.76 -17.75
N SER A 179 -0.18 2.83 -18.84
CA SER A 179 0.69 1.75 -19.27
C SER A 179 1.89 1.68 -18.34
N VAL A 180 1.94 0.66 -17.49
CA VAL A 180 2.99 0.53 -16.47
C VAL A 180 4.38 0.40 -17.10
N SER A 181 4.47 -0.29 -18.23
CA SER A 181 5.74 -0.43 -18.96
C SER A 181 6.19 0.85 -19.66
N ALA A 182 5.26 1.61 -20.24
CA ALA A 182 5.56 2.87 -20.90
C ALA A 182 5.69 4.05 -19.93
N ARG A 183 5.20 3.91 -18.69
CA ARG A 183 5.14 4.97 -17.66
C ARG A 183 4.38 6.20 -18.17
N ASP A 184 3.28 6.00 -18.91
CA ASP A 184 2.47 7.06 -19.48
C ASP A 184 1.01 6.63 -19.62
N TRP A 185 0.11 7.61 -19.77
CA TRP A 185 -1.30 7.34 -20.05
C TRP A 185 -1.45 6.56 -21.34
N SER A 186 -2.25 5.52 -21.32
CA SER A 186 -2.55 4.71 -22.52
C SER A 186 -3.90 5.10 -23.10
N GLU A 187 -3.91 5.56 -24.37
CA GLU A 187 -5.16 5.86 -25.07
C GLU A 187 -6.11 4.67 -25.14
N ASP A 188 -5.57 3.46 -25.27
CA ASP A 188 -6.39 2.24 -25.33
C ASP A 188 -7.02 1.92 -23.98
N LEU A 189 -6.28 2.08 -22.86
CA LEU A 189 -6.81 1.91 -21.52
C LEU A 189 -7.82 3.02 -21.17
N LEU A 190 -7.54 4.26 -21.53
CA LEU A 190 -8.47 5.37 -21.35
C LEU A 190 -9.78 5.11 -22.10
N ARG A 191 -9.68 4.70 -23.38
CA ARG A 191 -10.85 4.36 -24.19
C ARG A 191 -11.66 3.21 -23.62
N ALA A 192 -10.98 2.15 -23.08
CA ALA A 192 -11.66 1.05 -22.40
C ALA A 192 -12.43 1.51 -21.16
N GLY A 193 -11.91 2.51 -20.44
CA GLY A 193 -12.54 3.13 -19.27
C GLY A 193 -13.46 4.31 -19.59
N ASP A 194 -13.81 4.55 -20.87
CA ASP A 194 -14.61 5.71 -21.32
C ASP A 194 -14.08 7.08 -20.89
N MET A 195 -12.76 7.20 -20.81
CA MET A 195 -12.05 8.42 -20.43
C MET A 195 -11.24 8.99 -21.60
N ARG A 196 -10.87 10.27 -21.50
CA ARG A 196 -10.06 10.99 -22.48
C ARG A 196 -8.78 11.51 -21.84
N ALA A 197 -7.73 11.68 -22.63
CA ALA A 197 -6.45 12.17 -22.17
C ALA A 197 -6.52 13.59 -21.54
N ASP A 198 -7.42 14.45 -22.04
CA ASP A 198 -7.62 15.80 -21.49
C ASP A 198 -8.24 15.80 -20.06
N GLN A 199 -8.83 14.69 -19.62
CA GLN A 199 -9.35 14.52 -18.26
C GLN A 199 -8.28 14.04 -17.25
N MET A 200 -7.12 13.62 -17.77
CA MET A 200 -6.00 13.15 -16.92
C MET A 200 -5.08 14.30 -16.52
N PRO A 201 -4.45 14.22 -15.33
CA PRO A 201 -3.38 15.15 -14.96
C PRO A 201 -2.11 14.91 -15.78
N ARG A 202 -1.24 15.93 -15.85
CA ARG A 202 0.11 15.77 -16.39
C ARG A 202 0.93 14.86 -15.48
N LEU A 203 1.66 13.92 -16.06
CA LEU A 203 2.53 13.02 -15.33
C LEU A 203 3.92 13.62 -15.08
N VAL A 204 4.47 13.33 -13.90
CA VAL A 204 5.86 13.57 -13.51
C VAL A 204 6.38 12.38 -12.72
N GLU A 205 7.70 12.25 -12.62
CA GLU A 205 8.26 11.30 -11.65
C GLU A 205 8.03 11.79 -10.21
N GLY A 206 7.88 10.88 -9.26
CA GLY A 206 7.58 11.24 -7.88
C GLY A 206 8.62 12.15 -7.24
N CYS A 207 9.88 12.01 -7.64
CA CYS A 207 11.01 12.82 -7.18
C CYS A 207 11.30 14.07 -8.03
N GLN A 208 10.44 14.41 -9.00
CA GLN A 208 10.56 15.61 -9.82
C GLN A 208 9.62 16.73 -9.34
N PRO A 209 9.93 18.00 -9.62
CA PRO A 209 9.01 19.09 -9.32
C PRO A 209 7.68 18.95 -10.06
N ALA A 210 6.57 18.97 -9.34
CA ALA A 210 5.20 19.07 -9.86
C ALA A 210 4.79 20.54 -10.08
N GLY A 211 5.21 21.42 -9.16
CA GLY A 211 4.92 22.84 -9.14
C GLY A 211 5.56 23.53 -7.95
N THR A 212 5.02 24.67 -7.59
CA THR A 212 5.44 25.43 -6.41
C THR A 212 4.24 25.72 -5.51
N LEU A 213 4.49 25.82 -4.21
CA LEU A 213 3.47 26.14 -3.22
C LEU A 213 2.81 27.50 -3.57
N ARG A 214 1.50 27.50 -3.60
CA ARG A 214 0.70 28.71 -3.86
C ARG A 214 1.02 29.82 -2.84
N ALA A 215 1.08 31.05 -3.31
CA ALA A 215 1.44 32.20 -2.50
C ALA A 215 0.50 32.44 -1.30
N ASP A 216 -0.80 32.16 -1.46
CA ASP A 216 -1.78 32.28 -0.38
C ASP A 216 -1.54 31.26 0.75
N LEU A 217 -1.17 30.03 0.41
CA LEU A 217 -0.81 28.99 1.37
C LEU A 217 0.54 29.29 2.04
N ALA A 218 1.55 29.72 1.26
CA ALA A 218 2.84 30.13 1.79
C ALA A 218 2.69 31.25 2.83
N ALA A 219 1.91 32.29 2.50
CA ALA A 219 1.61 33.39 3.42
C ALA A 219 0.89 32.91 4.70
N ARG A 220 -0.11 32.02 4.54
CA ARG A 220 -0.87 31.45 5.67
C ARG A 220 0.02 30.61 6.58
N TRP A 221 0.94 29.84 6.01
CA TRP A 221 1.87 29.01 6.77
C TRP A 221 3.12 29.75 7.24
N GLY A 222 3.25 31.04 6.91
CA GLY A 222 4.35 31.91 7.35
C GLY A 222 5.70 31.56 6.69
N ILE A 223 5.66 31.08 5.45
CA ILE A 223 6.83 30.73 4.65
C ILE A 223 7.14 31.89 3.71
N ALA A 224 8.38 32.39 3.76
CA ALA A 224 8.79 33.56 2.97
C ALA A 224 9.41 33.19 1.61
N GLU A 225 9.98 32.00 1.50
CA GLU A 225 10.66 31.54 0.29
C GLU A 225 9.75 30.69 -0.59
N GLN A 226 10.13 30.53 -1.85
CA GLN A 226 9.43 29.63 -2.75
C GLN A 226 9.70 28.17 -2.36
N VAL A 227 8.63 27.39 -2.19
CA VAL A 227 8.68 25.96 -1.82
C VAL A 227 8.32 25.12 -3.04
N ILE A 228 9.13 24.14 -3.36
CA ILE A 228 8.85 23.15 -4.41
C ILE A 228 7.83 22.13 -3.89
N VAL A 229 6.85 21.78 -4.72
CA VAL A 229 5.99 20.60 -4.50
C VAL A 229 6.45 19.51 -5.46
N ALA A 230 6.85 18.36 -4.94
CA ALA A 230 7.29 17.21 -5.71
C ALA A 230 6.09 16.40 -6.25
N GLY A 231 6.34 15.54 -7.23
CA GLY A 231 5.31 14.65 -7.80
C GLY A 231 4.56 13.84 -6.76
N GLY A 232 5.28 13.33 -5.77
CA GLY A 232 4.70 12.51 -4.71
C GLY A 232 4.71 11.03 -5.04
N ALA A 233 3.86 10.25 -4.39
CA ALA A 233 3.79 8.81 -4.63
C ALA A 233 2.48 8.18 -4.13
N GLY A 234 2.14 6.99 -4.63
CA GLY A 234 1.28 6.08 -3.90
C GLY A 234 1.94 5.63 -2.59
N ASP A 235 1.13 5.33 -1.58
CA ASP A 235 1.58 5.01 -0.21
C ASP A 235 2.67 3.93 -0.14
N ASN A 236 2.51 2.84 -0.90
CA ASN A 236 3.48 1.73 -0.91
C ASN A 236 4.80 2.10 -1.60
N ALA A 237 4.75 2.88 -2.69
CA ALA A 237 5.95 3.40 -3.36
C ALA A 237 6.70 4.39 -2.45
N ALA A 238 5.96 5.24 -1.73
CA ALA A 238 6.54 6.13 -0.74
C ALA A 238 7.15 5.35 0.43
N ALA A 239 6.48 4.31 0.95
CA ALA A 239 7.04 3.44 1.98
C ALA A 239 8.34 2.76 1.50
N ALA A 240 8.38 2.31 0.24
CA ALA A 240 9.61 1.79 -0.35
C ALA A 240 10.74 2.84 -0.36
N CYS A 241 10.44 4.10 -0.70
CA CYS A 241 11.38 5.21 -0.58
C CYS A 241 11.80 5.46 0.88
N GLY A 242 10.87 5.31 1.84
CA GLY A 242 11.12 5.47 3.27
C GLY A 242 12.12 4.47 3.84
N ILE A 243 12.12 3.24 3.35
CA ILE A 243 13.07 2.19 3.76
C ILE A 243 14.26 2.04 2.82
N GLY A 244 14.36 2.87 1.77
CA GLY A 244 15.44 2.78 0.78
C GLY A 244 15.41 1.54 -0.11
N ALA A 245 14.23 0.97 -0.36
CA ALA A 245 14.05 -0.14 -1.30
C ALA A 245 14.04 0.39 -2.74
N LEU A 246 15.20 0.45 -3.35
CA LEU A 246 15.43 1.07 -4.66
C LEU A 246 15.96 0.09 -5.70
N ASN A 247 16.87 -0.79 -5.31
CA ASN A 247 17.53 -1.70 -6.24
C ASN A 247 16.76 -3.01 -6.40
N GLU A 248 17.07 -3.76 -7.46
CA GLU A 248 16.48 -5.07 -7.74
C GLU A 248 16.50 -5.97 -6.50
N GLY A 249 15.32 -6.45 -6.08
CA GLY A 249 15.15 -7.31 -4.92
C GLY A 249 15.16 -6.63 -3.55
N ASP A 250 15.48 -5.33 -3.46
CA ASP A 250 15.26 -4.56 -2.23
C ASP A 250 13.76 -4.50 -1.92
N GLY A 251 13.38 -4.72 -0.66
CA GLY A 251 11.97 -4.72 -0.34
C GLY A 251 11.66 -4.79 1.14
N PHE A 252 10.39 -4.90 1.44
CA PHE A 252 9.91 -5.03 2.80
C PHE A 252 8.79 -6.06 2.93
N LEU A 253 8.66 -6.57 4.14
CA LEU A 253 7.50 -7.29 4.64
C LEU A 253 6.77 -6.37 5.63
N SER A 254 5.56 -5.92 5.27
CA SER A 254 4.69 -5.20 6.18
C SER A 254 3.71 -6.15 6.85
N LEU A 255 3.77 -6.24 8.18
CA LEU A 255 2.86 -7.03 9.02
C LEU A 255 1.90 -6.09 9.77
N GLY A 256 0.97 -5.51 9.03
CA GLY A 256 -0.16 -4.74 9.53
C GLY A 256 -1.43 -5.61 9.64
N THR A 257 -2.61 -5.01 9.68
CA THR A 257 -3.91 -5.69 9.56
C THR A 257 -3.91 -6.62 8.35
N SER A 258 -3.51 -6.12 7.19
CA SER A 258 -3.12 -6.88 6.00
C SER A 258 -1.62 -7.16 6.00
N GLY A 259 -1.17 -8.13 5.17
CA GLY A 259 0.23 -8.43 4.92
C GLY A 259 0.63 -7.95 3.52
N VAL A 260 1.79 -7.31 3.41
CA VAL A 260 2.32 -6.87 2.12
C VAL A 260 3.77 -7.32 1.98
N LEU A 261 4.04 -8.04 0.90
CA LEU A 261 5.40 -8.22 0.38
C LEU A 261 5.59 -7.25 -0.78
N LEU A 262 6.63 -6.42 -0.71
CA LEU A 262 7.00 -5.52 -1.79
C LEU A 262 8.47 -5.73 -2.16
N ALA A 263 8.77 -5.74 -3.45
CA ALA A 263 10.14 -5.76 -3.95
C ALA A 263 10.31 -4.78 -5.11
N ALA A 264 11.35 -3.96 -5.06
CA ALA A 264 11.77 -3.07 -6.13
C ALA A 264 12.36 -3.87 -7.30
N ARG A 265 12.15 -3.37 -8.52
CA ARG A 265 12.56 -3.99 -9.78
C ARG A 265 13.23 -2.98 -10.71
N ASP A 266 14.26 -3.44 -11.42
CA ASP A 266 14.96 -2.67 -12.45
C ASP A 266 14.21 -2.63 -13.79
N GLY A 267 13.14 -3.40 -13.94
CA GLY A 267 12.33 -3.50 -15.15
C GLY A 267 10.86 -3.81 -14.84
N CYS A 268 10.02 -3.66 -15.88
CA CYS A 268 8.61 -3.97 -15.81
C CYS A 268 8.38 -5.45 -16.17
N TYR A 269 8.00 -6.26 -15.19
CA TYR A 269 7.76 -7.71 -15.34
C TYR A 269 6.38 -8.09 -14.78
N PRO A 270 5.29 -7.68 -15.42
CA PRO A 270 3.95 -7.93 -14.90
C PRO A 270 3.60 -9.42 -14.90
N ALA A 271 2.92 -9.85 -13.84
CA ALA A 271 2.43 -11.22 -13.69
C ALA A 271 0.95 -11.23 -13.24
N PRO A 272 0.03 -10.65 -14.03
CA PRO A 272 -1.36 -10.46 -13.60
C PRO A 272 -2.08 -11.77 -13.33
N ALA A 273 -1.70 -12.88 -13.97
CA ALA A 273 -2.34 -14.19 -13.76
C ALA A 273 -2.24 -14.68 -12.29
N SER A 274 -1.23 -14.23 -11.54
CA SER A 274 -1.00 -14.59 -10.14
C SER A 274 -1.52 -13.53 -9.15
N ALA A 275 -2.28 -12.53 -9.61
CA ALA A 275 -2.70 -11.38 -8.81
C ALA A 275 -1.53 -10.63 -8.12
N LEU A 276 -0.32 -10.77 -8.63
CA LEU A 276 0.84 -10.00 -8.21
C LEU A 276 0.76 -8.62 -8.86
N HIS A 277 0.72 -7.59 -8.04
CA HIS A 277 0.72 -6.21 -8.56
C HIS A 277 2.09 -5.84 -9.12
N THR A 278 2.08 -5.10 -10.23
CA THR A 278 3.26 -4.48 -10.83
C THR A 278 2.96 -3.01 -11.08
N PHE A 279 3.69 -2.12 -10.42
CA PHE A 279 3.49 -0.67 -10.51
C PHE A 279 4.81 0.04 -10.80
N CYS A 280 4.73 1.27 -11.30
CA CYS A 280 5.87 2.16 -11.37
C CYS A 280 6.35 2.50 -9.97
N HIS A 281 7.66 2.60 -9.75
CA HIS A 281 8.21 3.18 -8.54
C HIS A 281 8.14 4.72 -8.60
N ALA A 282 8.28 5.40 -7.46
CA ALA A 282 8.28 6.87 -7.38
C ALA A 282 9.55 7.55 -7.94
N VAL A 283 10.51 6.75 -8.42
CA VAL A 283 11.74 7.25 -9.06
C VAL A 283 11.82 6.74 -10.51
N PRO A 284 12.54 7.45 -11.40
CA PRO A 284 12.66 7.08 -12.81
C PRO A 284 13.22 5.68 -13.01
N ASP A 285 12.76 5.01 -14.06
CA ASP A 285 13.29 3.72 -14.54
C ASP A 285 13.31 2.61 -13.49
N ARG A 286 12.37 2.68 -12.54
CA ARG A 286 12.16 1.67 -11.50
C ARG A 286 10.69 1.29 -11.43
N TRP A 287 10.47 0.04 -11.08
CA TRP A 287 9.15 -0.55 -10.80
C TRP A 287 9.18 -1.22 -9.44
N TYR A 288 8.05 -1.65 -8.97
CA TYR A 288 7.96 -2.59 -7.87
C TYR A 288 6.86 -3.61 -8.12
N GLN A 289 7.04 -4.77 -7.53
CA GLN A 289 5.99 -5.78 -7.42
C GLN A 289 5.49 -5.86 -6.00
N MET A 290 4.23 -6.22 -5.84
CA MET A 290 3.58 -6.26 -4.54
C MET A 290 2.59 -7.43 -4.47
N GLY A 291 2.82 -8.33 -3.53
CA GLY A 291 1.87 -9.37 -3.11
C GLY A 291 1.10 -8.89 -1.88
N VAL A 292 -0.22 -9.03 -1.91
CA VAL A 292 -1.11 -8.57 -0.85
C VAL A 292 -1.90 -9.72 -0.26
N MET A 293 -1.80 -9.89 1.06
CA MET A 293 -2.59 -10.76 1.90
C MET A 293 -3.61 -9.93 2.69
N LEU A 294 -4.89 -10.32 2.70
CA LEU A 294 -5.94 -9.48 3.29
C LEU A 294 -6.01 -9.54 4.81
N SER A 295 -5.63 -10.65 5.44
CA SER A 295 -5.75 -10.86 6.88
C SER A 295 -4.45 -11.40 7.48
N ALA A 296 -3.49 -10.52 7.81
CA ALA A 296 -2.23 -10.86 8.47
C ALA A 296 -2.36 -10.75 10.01
N THR A 297 -2.03 -9.58 10.61
CA THR A 297 -2.25 -9.44 12.06
C THR A 297 -3.72 -9.48 12.43
N ASP A 298 -4.62 -9.21 11.47
CA ASP A 298 -6.06 -9.36 11.66
C ASP A 298 -6.46 -10.79 12.03
N SER A 299 -5.79 -11.80 11.45
CA SER A 299 -6.01 -13.20 11.84
C SER A 299 -5.66 -13.48 13.31
N LEU A 300 -4.56 -12.90 13.80
CA LEU A 300 -4.20 -13.01 15.20
C LEU A 300 -5.13 -12.21 16.12
N ASN A 301 -5.53 -11.00 15.69
CA ASN A 301 -6.48 -10.16 16.43
C ASN A 301 -7.86 -10.81 16.51
N TRP A 302 -8.31 -11.45 15.44
CA TRP A 302 -9.54 -12.23 15.43
C TRP A 302 -9.46 -13.37 16.46
N LEU A 303 -8.37 -14.15 16.46
CA LEU A 303 -8.19 -15.23 17.46
C LEU A 303 -8.13 -14.66 18.89
N ALA A 304 -7.46 -13.53 19.09
CA ALA A 304 -7.38 -12.84 20.36
C ALA A 304 -8.78 -12.45 20.88
N GLN A 305 -9.62 -11.92 20.00
CA GLN A 305 -11.02 -11.58 20.33
C GLN A 305 -11.83 -12.84 20.67
N VAL A 306 -11.73 -13.92 19.88
CA VAL A 306 -12.47 -15.18 20.11
C VAL A 306 -12.06 -15.85 21.42
N THR A 307 -10.79 -15.73 21.82
CA THR A 307 -10.24 -16.35 23.03
C THR A 307 -10.24 -15.42 24.24
N GLU A 308 -10.75 -14.20 24.11
CA GLU A 308 -10.75 -13.16 25.17
C GLU A 308 -9.35 -12.87 25.72
N LYS A 309 -8.34 -12.87 24.84
CA LYS A 309 -6.93 -12.58 25.12
C LYS A 309 -6.44 -11.40 24.29
N THR A 310 -5.24 -10.95 24.60
CA THR A 310 -4.51 -10.03 23.73
C THR A 310 -3.59 -10.79 22.78
N ALA A 311 -3.26 -10.20 21.63
CA ALA A 311 -2.28 -10.76 20.71
C ALA A 311 -0.91 -11.01 21.38
N ALA A 312 -0.51 -10.13 22.32
CA ALA A 312 0.73 -10.24 23.07
C ALA A 312 0.71 -11.44 24.02
N GLU A 313 -0.41 -11.71 24.71
CA GLU A 313 -0.56 -12.88 25.57
C GLU A 313 -0.51 -14.18 24.77
N LEU A 314 -1.20 -14.22 23.62
CA LEU A 314 -1.21 -15.38 22.74
C LEU A 314 0.20 -15.70 22.21
N THR A 315 0.89 -14.72 21.67
CA THR A 315 2.25 -14.91 21.15
C THR A 315 3.28 -15.17 22.25
N GLY A 316 3.15 -14.48 23.39
CA GLY A 316 4.02 -14.67 24.55
C GLY A 316 3.95 -16.07 25.14
N ALA A 317 2.77 -16.73 25.12
CA ALA A 317 2.58 -18.09 25.59
C ALA A 317 3.32 -19.15 24.76
N LEU A 318 3.74 -18.82 23.52
CA LEU A 318 4.53 -19.72 22.66
C LEU A 318 6.02 -19.74 23.03
N GLY A 319 6.48 -18.79 23.86
CA GLY A 319 7.89 -18.67 24.25
C GLY A 319 8.77 -18.09 23.12
N HIS A 320 10.08 -18.33 23.21
CA HIS A 320 11.06 -17.72 22.28
C HIS A 320 11.66 -18.70 21.26
N THR A 321 11.44 -20.01 21.46
CA THR A 321 12.01 -21.07 20.62
C THR A 321 11.01 -21.49 19.56
N LEU A 322 11.38 -21.33 18.28
CA LEU A 322 10.57 -21.81 17.18
C LEU A 322 10.47 -23.35 17.25
N GLN A 323 9.25 -23.86 17.20
CA GLN A 323 8.96 -25.28 17.17
C GLN A 323 8.69 -25.77 15.75
N PRO A 324 8.84 -27.07 15.45
CA PRO A 324 8.37 -27.64 14.19
C PRO A 324 6.89 -27.33 13.95
N PRO A 325 6.38 -27.35 12.71
CA PRO A 325 5.00 -27.02 12.41
C PRO A 325 4.00 -27.84 13.22
N GLY A 326 2.88 -27.21 13.58
CA GLY A 326 1.79 -27.84 14.31
C GLY A 326 0.99 -28.81 13.45
N ARG A 327 0.15 -29.65 14.09
CA ARG A 327 -0.78 -30.55 13.39
C ARG A 327 -2.08 -29.86 12.95
N VAL A 328 -2.38 -28.68 13.52
CA VAL A 328 -3.56 -27.89 13.16
C VAL A 328 -3.16 -26.92 12.06
N LEU A 329 -3.92 -26.94 10.97
CA LEU A 329 -3.74 -26.02 9.85
C LEU A 329 -4.78 -24.91 9.93
N PHE A 330 -4.37 -23.67 9.65
CA PHE A 330 -5.28 -22.52 9.50
C PHE A 330 -5.12 -21.89 8.13
N LEU A 331 -6.23 -21.70 7.41
CA LEU A 331 -6.29 -20.86 6.22
C LEU A 331 -6.71 -19.44 6.63
N PRO A 332 -5.84 -18.41 6.43
CA PRO A 332 -6.05 -17.09 7.01
C PRO A 332 -6.99 -16.19 6.19
N TYR A 333 -7.91 -16.75 5.42
CA TYR A 333 -8.73 -16.04 4.44
C TYR A 333 -10.00 -15.42 5.04
N LEU A 334 -9.91 -14.78 6.21
CA LEU A 334 -11.07 -14.25 6.95
C LEU A 334 -11.90 -13.25 6.15
N SER A 335 -11.26 -12.48 5.28
CA SER A 335 -11.87 -11.44 4.45
C SER A 335 -11.76 -11.72 2.95
N GLY A 336 -11.64 -12.99 2.56
CA GLY A 336 -11.21 -13.36 1.22
C GLY A 336 -9.69 -13.35 1.09
N GLU A 337 -9.15 -13.53 -0.13
CA GLU A 337 -7.71 -13.42 -0.37
C GLU A 337 -7.41 -12.82 -1.73
N ARG A 338 -6.32 -12.02 -1.81
CA ARG A 338 -5.87 -11.39 -3.04
C ARG A 338 -4.78 -12.22 -3.72
N THR A 339 -3.53 -12.09 -3.32
CA THR A 339 -2.41 -12.81 -3.93
C THR A 339 -2.20 -14.18 -3.27
N PRO A 340 -2.15 -15.29 -4.04
CA PRO A 340 -2.28 -15.38 -5.51
C PRO A 340 -3.70 -15.66 -6.00
N HIS A 341 -4.67 -15.84 -5.12
CA HIS A 341 -5.95 -16.48 -5.40
C HIS A 341 -6.98 -15.57 -6.07
N ASN A 342 -6.95 -14.25 -5.78
CA ASN A 342 -7.98 -13.30 -6.19
C ASN A 342 -9.41 -13.82 -5.93
N ASP A 343 -9.62 -14.34 -4.72
CA ASP A 343 -10.86 -15.00 -4.29
C ASP A 343 -11.49 -14.24 -3.13
N ALA A 344 -12.46 -13.39 -3.43
CA ALA A 344 -13.20 -12.62 -2.43
C ALA A 344 -14.22 -13.47 -1.64
N ALA A 345 -14.56 -14.67 -2.14
CA ALA A 345 -15.58 -15.53 -1.54
C ALA A 345 -15.00 -16.51 -0.50
N ILE A 346 -13.74 -16.89 -0.62
CA ILE A 346 -13.07 -17.79 0.33
C ILE A 346 -13.15 -17.25 1.76
N ARG A 347 -13.25 -18.14 2.74
CA ARG A 347 -13.25 -17.80 4.17
C ARG A 347 -12.22 -18.64 4.92
N GLY A 348 -11.79 -18.11 6.10
CA GLY A 348 -10.85 -18.79 6.98
C GLY A 348 -11.37 -20.13 7.49
N SER A 349 -10.46 -21.08 7.72
CA SER A 349 -10.82 -22.39 8.25
C SER A 349 -9.70 -22.99 9.08
N PHE A 350 -10.09 -23.79 10.09
CA PHE A 350 -9.18 -24.69 10.82
C PHE A 350 -9.39 -26.14 10.38
N THR A 351 -8.29 -26.87 10.23
CA THR A 351 -8.31 -28.30 9.89
C THR A 351 -7.36 -29.06 10.84
N GLY A 352 -7.69 -30.31 11.19
CA GLY A 352 -6.83 -31.15 12.05
C GLY A 352 -7.06 -30.96 13.55
N LEU A 353 -8.22 -30.41 13.97
CA LEU A 353 -8.59 -30.27 15.38
C LEU A 353 -8.79 -31.64 16.04
N GLY A 354 -8.26 -31.83 17.26
CA GLY A 354 -8.44 -32.97 18.11
C GLY A 354 -8.95 -32.57 19.50
N LYS A 355 -9.35 -33.55 20.31
CA LYS A 355 -9.83 -33.30 21.70
C LYS A 355 -8.77 -32.65 22.60
N ASP A 356 -7.52 -32.83 22.26
CA ASP A 356 -6.32 -32.36 22.93
C ASP A 356 -5.75 -31.08 22.33
N THR A 357 -6.44 -30.48 21.32
CA THR A 357 -6.05 -29.19 20.76
C THR A 357 -6.21 -28.09 21.80
N ALA A 358 -5.09 -27.47 22.18
CA ALA A 358 -5.05 -26.38 23.14
C ALA A 358 -4.99 -25.01 22.46
N GLN A 359 -5.15 -23.95 23.24
CA GLN A 359 -5.08 -22.56 22.74
C GLN A 359 -3.74 -22.25 22.03
N ASN A 360 -2.63 -22.76 22.55
CA ASN A 360 -1.32 -22.56 21.93
C ASN A 360 -1.22 -23.22 20.54
N ASP A 361 -1.91 -24.36 20.32
CA ASP A 361 -1.96 -25.03 19.01
C ASP A 361 -2.72 -24.17 18.01
N LEU A 362 -3.83 -23.54 18.42
CA LEU A 362 -4.60 -22.61 17.58
C LEU A 362 -3.80 -21.34 17.28
N THR A 363 -3.10 -20.79 18.29
CA THR A 363 -2.25 -19.61 18.10
C THR A 363 -1.15 -19.90 17.08
N ARG A 364 -0.45 -21.04 17.24
CA ARG A 364 0.57 -21.47 16.29
C ARG A 364 0.00 -21.64 14.89
N ALA A 365 -1.13 -22.33 14.75
CA ALA A 365 -1.79 -22.54 13.46
C ALA A 365 -2.10 -21.21 12.76
N VAL A 366 -2.58 -20.19 13.50
CA VAL A 366 -2.84 -18.86 12.93
C VAL A 366 -1.56 -18.20 12.45
N LEU A 367 -0.49 -18.20 13.26
CA LEU A 367 0.79 -17.61 12.87
C LEU A 367 1.42 -18.35 11.69
N GLU A 368 1.36 -19.70 11.68
CA GLU A 368 1.84 -20.56 10.61
C GLU A 368 1.03 -20.33 9.31
N GLY A 369 -0.30 -20.25 9.40
CA GLY A 369 -1.18 -20.00 8.26
C GLY A 369 -0.89 -18.66 7.58
N VAL A 370 -0.68 -17.59 8.36
CA VAL A 370 -0.27 -16.30 7.82
C VAL A 370 1.11 -16.38 7.14
N ALA A 371 2.07 -17.08 7.75
CA ALA A 371 3.39 -17.28 7.15
C ALA A 371 3.31 -18.06 5.83
N PHE A 372 2.45 -19.08 5.74
CA PHE A 372 2.21 -19.82 4.50
C PHE A 372 1.54 -18.97 3.41
N GLY A 373 0.56 -18.15 3.77
CA GLY A 373 -0.05 -17.20 2.80
C GLY A 373 0.94 -16.15 2.29
N LEU A 374 1.88 -15.69 3.13
CA LEU A 374 2.99 -14.85 2.69
C LEU A 374 3.93 -15.61 1.75
N ARG A 375 4.14 -16.92 1.99
CA ARG A 375 4.92 -17.76 1.08
C ARG A 375 4.23 -17.94 -0.27
N ASP A 376 2.90 -18.10 -0.32
CA ASP A 376 2.15 -18.09 -1.58
C ASP A 376 2.45 -16.82 -2.38
N SER A 377 2.43 -15.66 -1.71
CA SER A 377 2.83 -14.39 -2.34
C SER A 377 4.28 -14.43 -2.84
N LEU A 378 5.24 -14.90 -2.03
CA LEU A 378 6.65 -15.00 -2.42
C LEU A 378 6.88 -15.92 -3.63
N GLU A 379 6.13 -17.00 -3.72
CA GLU A 379 6.21 -17.91 -4.91
C GLU A 379 5.78 -17.18 -6.19
N THR A 380 4.82 -16.25 -6.12
CA THR A 380 4.45 -15.45 -7.31
C THR A 380 5.57 -14.51 -7.76
N PHE A 381 6.33 -13.94 -6.82
CA PHE A 381 7.53 -13.16 -7.16
C PHE A 381 8.56 -14.03 -7.87
N SER A 382 8.84 -15.23 -7.36
CA SER A 382 9.78 -16.15 -7.96
C SER A 382 9.37 -16.57 -9.39
N GLN A 383 8.08 -16.79 -9.62
CA GLN A 383 7.52 -17.09 -10.94
C GLN A 383 7.67 -15.92 -11.92
N SER A 384 7.63 -14.68 -11.44
CA SER A 384 7.88 -13.47 -12.26
C SER A 384 9.38 -13.16 -12.44
N GLY A 385 10.27 -14.03 -11.93
CA GLY A 385 11.72 -13.88 -12.01
C GLY A 385 12.33 -12.95 -10.94
N THR A 386 11.55 -12.55 -9.93
CA THR A 386 12.04 -11.72 -8.81
C THR A 386 12.70 -12.62 -7.76
N LYS A 387 13.95 -12.32 -7.40
CA LYS A 387 14.65 -12.97 -6.32
C LYS A 387 14.64 -12.06 -5.10
N ILE A 388 14.11 -12.58 -4.00
CA ILE A 388 14.09 -11.90 -2.71
C ILE A 388 14.93 -12.75 -1.74
N GLU A 389 16.04 -12.22 -1.29
CA GLU A 389 16.92 -12.90 -0.33
C GLU A 389 16.77 -12.32 1.07
N ARG A 390 16.33 -11.07 1.15
CA ARG A 390 16.26 -10.30 2.38
C ARG A 390 15.12 -9.27 2.33
N LEU A 391 14.41 -9.10 3.42
CA LEU A 391 13.31 -8.12 3.55
C LEU A 391 13.42 -7.35 4.85
N ILE A 392 13.16 -6.06 4.81
CA ILE A 392 12.98 -5.25 6.01
C ILE A 392 11.58 -5.52 6.57
N ALA A 393 11.49 -5.96 7.82
CA ALA A 393 10.21 -6.24 8.48
C ALA A 393 9.70 -4.98 9.19
N ILE A 394 8.49 -4.53 8.81
CA ILE A 394 7.81 -3.36 9.37
C ILE A 394 6.39 -3.69 9.81
N GLY A 395 5.75 -2.78 10.53
CA GLY A 395 4.39 -2.94 11.04
C GLY A 395 4.32 -3.62 12.40
N GLY A 396 3.13 -3.60 13.02
CA GLY A 396 2.93 -4.05 14.40
C GLY A 396 3.28 -5.53 14.65
N GLY A 397 3.07 -6.40 13.66
CA GLY A 397 3.42 -7.83 13.75
C GLY A 397 4.92 -8.07 13.81
N ALA A 398 5.75 -7.16 13.29
CA ALA A 398 7.21 -7.25 13.34
C ALA A 398 7.79 -7.13 14.77
N ASN A 399 6.99 -6.72 15.75
CA ASN A 399 7.40 -6.70 17.16
C ASN A 399 7.52 -8.09 17.76
N SER A 400 6.89 -9.13 17.19
CA SER A 400 6.98 -10.50 17.65
C SER A 400 8.21 -11.21 17.07
N THR A 401 9.27 -11.37 17.85
CA THR A 401 10.47 -12.11 17.42
C THR A 401 10.15 -13.57 17.08
N TYR A 402 9.21 -14.22 17.81
CA TYR A 402 8.75 -15.57 17.48
C TYR A 402 8.16 -15.61 16.06
N TRP A 403 7.26 -14.67 15.74
CA TRP A 403 6.61 -14.63 14.43
C TRP A 403 7.59 -14.32 13.30
N LEU A 404 8.53 -13.40 13.52
CA LEU A 404 9.57 -13.13 12.52
C LEU A 404 10.46 -14.35 12.26
N LYS A 405 10.86 -15.12 13.30
CA LYS A 405 11.61 -16.37 13.13
C LYS A 405 10.80 -17.40 12.32
N LEU A 406 9.50 -17.53 12.61
CA LEU A 406 8.60 -18.39 11.86
C LEU A 406 8.51 -17.98 10.39
N ILE A 407 8.24 -16.70 10.13
CA ILE A 407 8.10 -16.19 8.76
C ILE A 407 9.42 -16.32 8.00
N ALA A 408 10.56 -15.93 8.58
CA ALA A 408 11.87 -16.10 7.94
C ALA A 408 12.11 -17.55 7.53
N THR A 409 11.75 -18.50 8.43
CA THR A 409 11.92 -19.94 8.16
C THR A 409 10.97 -20.43 7.07
N VAL A 410 9.69 -20.07 7.13
CA VAL A 410 8.68 -20.49 6.12
C VAL A 410 8.99 -19.92 4.75
N LEU A 411 9.40 -18.65 4.68
CA LEU A 411 9.78 -17.99 3.42
C LEU A 411 11.17 -18.42 2.93
N ASN A 412 12.01 -18.95 3.79
CA ASN A 412 13.45 -19.15 3.56
C ASN A 412 14.15 -17.85 3.10
N VAL A 413 13.83 -16.73 3.77
CA VAL A 413 14.31 -15.37 3.49
C VAL A 413 14.75 -14.74 4.82
N SER A 414 15.89 -14.06 4.82
CA SER A 414 16.34 -13.31 6.00
C SER A 414 15.44 -12.09 6.23
N LEU A 415 15.02 -11.87 7.48
CA LEU A 415 14.24 -10.69 7.86
C LEU A 415 15.10 -9.74 8.68
N GLU A 416 15.11 -8.47 8.30
CA GLU A 416 15.86 -7.41 8.95
C GLU A 416 14.91 -6.53 9.76
N ARG A 417 15.19 -6.38 11.06
CA ARG A 417 14.48 -5.42 11.90
C ARG A 417 15.26 -4.11 11.89
N PRO A 418 14.67 -3.01 11.41
CA PRO A 418 15.31 -1.70 11.45
C PRO A 418 15.39 -1.20 12.89
N GLN A 419 16.32 -0.29 13.16
CA GLN A 419 16.34 0.51 14.38
C GLN A 419 15.01 1.26 14.49
N ASP A 420 14.54 1.48 15.71
CA ASP A 420 13.33 2.27 15.94
C ASP A 420 13.42 3.59 15.18
N GLY A 421 12.39 3.87 14.42
CA GLY A 421 12.37 5.05 13.57
C GLY A 421 11.09 5.12 12.74
N ASP A 422 10.98 6.21 12.04
CA ASP A 422 9.87 6.49 11.15
C ASP A 422 10.29 6.17 9.72
N PHE A 423 9.93 5.00 9.24
CA PHE A 423 10.28 4.53 7.89
C PHE A 423 9.07 4.39 6.97
N GLY A 424 7.95 5.01 7.36
CA GLY A 424 6.71 4.95 6.60
C GLY A 424 6.68 5.86 5.37
N ALA A 425 5.49 5.98 4.79
CA ALA A 425 5.25 6.75 3.56
C ALA A 425 5.55 8.25 3.73
N ALA A 426 5.34 8.82 4.93
CA ALA A 426 5.67 10.22 5.21
C ALA A 426 7.18 10.51 5.09
N LEU A 427 8.06 9.61 5.58
CA LEU A 427 9.50 9.76 5.40
C LEU A 427 9.89 9.62 3.92
N GLY A 428 9.31 8.64 3.22
CA GLY A 428 9.52 8.47 1.78
C GLY A 428 9.14 9.72 1.00
N ALA A 429 7.98 10.31 1.30
CA ALA A 429 7.56 11.57 0.72
C ALA A 429 8.57 12.71 1.02
N ALA A 430 9.01 12.88 2.27
CA ALA A 430 10.02 13.90 2.60
C ALA A 430 11.34 13.71 1.83
N ARG A 431 11.77 12.47 1.63
CA ARG A 431 12.95 12.11 0.82
C ARG A 431 12.74 12.46 -0.66
N LEU A 432 11.56 12.21 -1.22
CA LEU A 432 11.20 12.61 -2.59
C LEU A 432 11.20 14.14 -2.73
N ALA A 433 10.67 14.88 -1.74
CA ALA A 433 10.74 16.33 -1.68
C ALA A 433 12.18 16.84 -1.71
N ARG A 434 13.06 16.20 -0.92
CA ARG A 434 14.50 16.54 -0.90
C ARG A 434 15.16 16.33 -2.26
N ILE A 435 14.86 15.21 -2.94
CA ILE A 435 15.39 14.94 -4.29
C ILE A 435 14.91 16.01 -5.26
N ALA A 436 13.61 16.33 -5.26
CA ALA A 436 13.02 17.34 -6.14
C ALA A 436 13.65 18.73 -5.98
N HIS A 437 14.02 19.10 -4.74
CA HIS A 437 14.67 20.37 -4.44
C HIS A 437 16.15 20.38 -4.81
N THR A 438 16.89 19.32 -4.46
CA THR A 438 18.36 19.30 -4.56
C THR A 438 18.89 18.77 -5.88
N GLY A 439 18.07 18.01 -6.63
CA GLY A 439 18.53 17.27 -7.81
C GLY A 439 19.52 16.14 -7.51
N LEU A 440 19.67 15.74 -6.23
CA LEU A 440 20.53 14.63 -5.86
C LEU A 440 20.02 13.32 -6.47
N HIS A 441 20.94 12.42 -6.81
CA HIS A 441 20.58 11.08 -7.26
C HIS A 441 19.81 10.33 -6.16
N PRO A 442 18.74 9.60 -6.48
CA PRO A 442 17.91 8.90 -5.50
C PRO A 442 18.71 8.03 -4.51
N GLU A 443 19.73 7.31 -4.95
CA GLU A 443 20.60 6.48 -4.11
C GLU A 443 21.31 7.24 -2.97
N ARG A 444 21.47 8.54 -3.09
CA ARG A 444 22.08 9.36 -2.05
C ARG A 444 21.11 9.82 -0.97
N VAL A 445 19.81 9.70 -1.24
CA VAL A 445 18.76 10.18 -0.35
C VAL A 445 17.92 9.04 0.19
N LEU A 446 17.60 8.05 -0.66
CA LEU A 446 16.81 6.87 -0.30
C LEU A 446 17.71 5.82 0.36
N LEU A 447 18.20 6.12 1.56
CA LEU A 447 19.08 5.24 2.31
C LEU A 447 18.29 4.18 3.08
N LYS A 448 18.84 2.96 3.15
CA LYS A 448 18.32 1.91 4.01
C LYS A 448 18.49 2.32 5.48
N PRO A 449 17.56 1.92 6.37
CA PRO A 449 17.71 2.16 7.81
C PRO A 449 18.85 1.32 8.38
N ASP A 450 19.35 1.76 9.53
CA ASP A 450 20.27 0.94 10.33
C ASP A 450 19.51 -0.30 10.85
N ILE A 451 20.14 -1.46 10.73
CA ILE A 451 19.56 -2.75 11.11
C ILE A 451 20.08 -3.15 12.50
N VAL A 452 19.16 -3.38 13.44
CA VAL A 452 19.48 -3.80 14.80
C VAL A 452 19.49 -5.32 14.97
N GLU A 453 18.77 -6.03 14.13
CA GLU A 453 18.68 -7.49 14.19
C GLU A 453 18.43 -8.08 12.80
N THR A 454 19.18 -9.10 12.43
CA THR A 454 18.90 -9.95 11.27
C THR A 454 18.42 -11.31 11.76
N ILE A 455 17.26 -11.72 11.31
CA ILE A 455 16.61 -12.98 11.69
C ILE A 455 16.74 -13.94 10.51
N GLU A 456 17.63 -14.91 10.69
CA GLU A 456 17.91 -15.93 9.67
C GLU A 456 16.90 -17.10 9.75
N PRO A 457 16.61 -17.77 8.62
CA PRO A 457 15.84 -19.00 8.60
C PRO A 457 16.45 -20.11 9.50
N HIS A 458 15.62 -20.85 10.23
CA HIS A 458 16.06 -22.02 10.99
C HIS A 458 16.24 -23.23 10.06
N ALA A 459 17.48 -23.49 9.63
CA ALA A 459 17.84 -24.50 8.63
C ALA A 459 17.31 -25.91 8.96
N GLU A 460 17.33 -26.28 10.25
CA GLU A 460 16.85 -27.57 10.73
C GLU A 460 15.33 -27.76 10.64
N LEU A 461 14.55 -26.66 10.52
CA LEU A 461 13.09 -26.70 10.44
C LEU A 461 12.56 -26.53 9.00
N LEU A 462 13.41 -26.15 8.05
CA LEU A 462 13.00 -25.88 6.65
C LEU A 462 12.26 -27.05 6.02
N ALA A 463 12.77 -28.29 6.19
CA ALA A 463 12.15 -29.47 5.60
C ALA A 463 10.73 -29.70 6.16
N ALA A 464 10.53 -29.56 7.47
CA ALA A 464 9.24 -29.77 8.10
C ALA A 464 8.23 -28.69 7.69
N PHE A 465 8.64 -27.40 7.60
CA PHE A 465 7.77 -26.33 7.15
C PHE A 465 7.47 -26.45 5.64
N ASN A 466 8.39 -26.93 4.82
CA ASN A 466 8.12 -27.22 3.41
C ASN A 466 7.04 -28.30 3.24
N GLU A 467 7.09 -29.38 4.00
CA GLU A 467 6.05 -30.43 3.98
C GLU A 467 4.69 -29.87 4.38
N SER A 468 4.64 -29.09 5.47
CA SER A 468 3.40 -28.45 5.93
C SER A 468 2.84 -27.43 4.95
N TYR A 469 3.71 -26.71 4.25
CA TYR A 469 3.29 -25.78 3.21
C TYR A 469 2.66 -26.49 2.00
N GLU A 470 3.17 -27.64 1.58
CA GLU A 470 2.50 -28.43 0.53
C GLU A 470 1.07 -28.84 0.95
N ILE A 471 0.87 -29.23 2.22
CA ILE A 471 -0.47 -29.51 2.75
C ILE A 471 -1.35 -28.26 2.75
N PHE A 472 -0.78 -27.10 3.10
CA PHE A 472 -1.49 -25.82 3.06
C PHE A 472 -1.99 -25.49 1.65
N LYS A 473 -1.14 -25.60 0.64
CA LYS A 473 -1.53 -25.37 -0.78
C LYS A 473 -2.66 -26.30 -1.24
N GLU A 474 -2.63 -27.56 -0.81
CA GLU A 474 -3.69 -28.53 -1.15
C GLU A 474 -5.02 -28.23 -0.41
N ALA A 475 -4.99 -27.54 0.72
CA ALA A 475 -6.19 -27.24 1.49
C ALA A 475 -7.07 -26.16 0.83
N TYR A 476 -6.46 -25.14 0.20
CA TYR A 476 -7.21 -24.05 -0.44
C TYR A 476 -8.28 -24.53 -1.44
N PRO A 477 -7.97 -25.32 -2.49
CA PRO A 477 -8.98 -25.75 -3.44
C PRO A 477 -10.08 -26.63 -2.78
N LYS A 478 -9.73 -27.42 -1.78
CA LYS A 478 -10.70 -28.25 -1.06
C LYS A 478 -11.69 -27.43 -0.25
N VAL A 479 -11.21 -26.36 0.41
CA VAL A 479 -12.05 -25.46 1.21
C VAL A 479 -12.87 -24.54 0.29
N ARG A 480 -12.28 -24.04 -0.80
CA ARG A 480 -13.00 -23.25 -1.81
C ARG A 480 -14.23 -23.99 -2.37
N ASP A 481 -14.10 -25.29 -2.59
CA ASP A 481 -15.18 -26.11 -3.13
C ASP A 481 -16.30 -26.38 -2.10
N ILE A 482 -16.08 -26.07 -0.80
CA ILE A 482 -17.10 -26.05 0.24
C ILE A 482 -17.82 -24.69 0.15
N GLN A 483 -18.88 -24.62 -0.66
CA GLN A 483 -19.69 -23.41 -0.75
C GLN A 483 -20.52 -23.21 0.52
N MET A 484 -20.12 -22.26 1.34
CA MET A 484 -20.96 -21.78 2.43
C MET A 484 -22.03 -20.85 1.88
N PRO A 485 -23.32 -20.96 2.34
CA PRO A 485 -24.32 -19.98 1.98
C PRO A 485 -23.82 -18.58 2.32
N SER A 486 -23.93 -17.63 1.39
CA SER A 486 -23.65 -16.23 1.66
C SER A 486 -24.53 -15.81 2.84
N GLY A 487 -23.93 -15.53 3.99
CA GLY A 487 -24.62 -15.05 5.18
C GLY A 487 -25.39 -13.78 4.83
N SER A 488 -26.64 -13.76 5.21
CA SER A 488 -27.56 -12.62 5.12
C SER A 488 -27.06 -11.42 5.91
#